data_bc2d11cdf50e950dc6361af9800654ce
#
_entry.id   bc2d11cdf50e950dc6361af9800654ce
#
_cell.length_a   1.000
_cell.length_b   1.000
_cell.length_c   1.000
_cell.angle_alpha   90.00
_cell.angle_beta   90.00
_cell.angle_gamma   90.00
#
_symmetry.space_group_name_H-M   'P 1'
#
loop_
_entity.id
_entity.type
_entity.pdbx_description
1 polymer ?
#
loop_
_entity_poly.entity_id
_entity_poly.type
_entity_poly.pdbx_seq_one_letter_code
_entity_poly.pdbx_strand_id
1 'polypeptide(L)'
;MENKKPTQFLMKPKVDFCFKELMEDEEVRNAFLAAVLGINLEEINESKILPSHLRQKDKDDKLGILAVRVLLNNREQIDIEIQVTFSEYWAERTLFYLGKMFTDQLKPGENYQKIEKCIHIGILNFIMFDDEEYYSRFHFWSDKGRKLYSDKFEIHTLELPKLAKHDYPETELLKWLQFINAETEEEFEMAAEKSEYIKKAYEDLNRISADEEKRLEYEERERAIRDHQYFSTVYKNTGLKEGRREGRQEGIQAVVELLQEMELEKEVICGKVQEKFHISAQEAAQEVEKYWK
;
A
#
# COMPACT_ATOMS: atom_id res chain seq x y z
N MET A 1 -30.72 -29.26 -11.96
CA MET A 1 -29.61 -28.56 -12.63
C MET A 1 -29.91 -27.06 -12.49
N GLU A 2 -29.36 -26.43 -11.48
CA GLU A 2 -29.50 -24.99 -11.33
C GLU A 2 -28.72 -24.32 -12.48
N ASN A 3 -29.44 -23.53 -13.30
CA ASN A 3 -28.86 -22.64 -14.27
C ASN A 3 -28.01 -21.60 -13.51
N LYS A 4 -26.69 -21.85 -13.31
CA LYS A 4 -25.78 -20.80 -12.92
C LYS A 4 -25.84 -19.73 -14.00
N LYS A 5 -26.37 -18.56 -13.68
CA LYS A 5 -26.19 -17.37 -14.51
C LYS A 5 -24.71 -17.22 -14.80
N PRO A 6 -24.30 -16.84 -16.02
CA PRO A 6 -22.91 -16.53 -16.25
C PRO A 6 -22.52 -15.43 -15.25
N THR A 7 -21.47 -15.68 -14.47
CA THR A 7 -20.92 -14.69 -13.53
C THR A 7 -20.57 -13.44 -14.32
N GLN A 8 -21.25 -12.35 -14.02
CA GLN A 8 -20.99 -11.05 -14.62
C GLN A 8 -19.58 -10.60 -14.22
N PHE A 9 -18.82 -10.06 -15.16
CA PHE A 9 -17.53 -9.45 -14.82
C PHE A 9 -17.79 -8.21 -13.95
N LEU A 10 -17.14 -8.17 -12.80
CA LEU A 10 -17.13 -7.02 -11.90
C LEU A 10 -15.69 -6.57 -11.67
N MET A 11 -15.45 -5.28 -11.82
CA MET A 11 -14.19 -4.65 -11.43
C MET A 11 -14.01 -4.73 -9.92
N LYS A 12 -12.76 -4.73 -9.45
CA LYS A 12 -12.45 -4.75 -8.02
C LYS A 12 -12.17 -3.35 -7.52
N PRO A 13 -12.91 -2.85 -6.52
CA PRO A 13 -12.73 -1.50 -5.99
C PRO A 13 -11.33 -1.24 -5.44
N LYS A 14 -10.59 -2.27 -5.01
CA LYS A 14 -9.20 -2.13 -4.57
C LYS A 14 -8.19 -1.84 -5.69
N VAL A 15 -8.60 -1.90 -6.96
CA VAL A 15 -7.80 -1.37 -8.07
C VAL A 15 -8.05 0.13 -8.18
N ASP A 16 -7.00 0.93 -8.19
CA ASP A 16 -7.05 2.39 -8.13
C ASP A 16 -7.95 3.03 -9.19
N PHE A 17 -7.97 2.49 -10.43
CA PHE A 17 -8.89 2.92 -11.47
C PHE A 17 -10.35 2.77 -11.05
N CYS A 18 -10.74 1.57 -10.60
CA CYS A 18 -12.11 1.30 -10.19
C CYS A 18 -12.53 2.17 -9.00
N PHE A 19 -11.67 2.30 -8.00
CA PHE A 19 -11.93 3.16 -6.85
C PHE A 19 -12.14 4.62 -7.25
N LYS A 20 -11.28 5.14 -8.12
CA LYS A 20 -11.41 6.51 -8.64
C LYS A 20 -12.76 6.72 -9.32
N GLU A 21 -13.16 5.79 -10.18
CA GLU A 21 -14.46 5.85 -10.86
C GLU A 21 -15.65 5.87 -9.88
N LEU A 22 -15.58 5.06 -8.81
CA LEU A 22 -16.61 5.07 -7.76
C LEU A 22 -16.63 6.39 -6.99
N MET A 23 -15.47 7.02 -6.77
CA MET A 23 -15.39 8.32 -6.09
C MET A 23 -15.86 9.50 -6.94
N GLU A 24 -16.12 9.33 -8.23
CA GLU A 24 -16.75 10.37 -9.05
C GLU A 24 -18.19 10.65 -8.60
N ASP A 25 -18.92 9.65 -8.10
CA ASP A 25 -20.23 9.88 -7.50
C ASP A 25 -20.09 10.61 -6.14
N GLU A 26 -20.77 11.75 -6.02
CA GLU A 26 -20.65 12.61 -4.83
C GLU A 26 -21.24 11.98 -3.57
N GLU A 27 -22.35 11.26 -3.67
CA GLU A 27 -22.98 10.62 -2.51
C GLU A 27 -22.14 9.46 -2.01
N VAL A 28 -21.60 8.63 -2.91
CA VAL A 28 -20.67 7.53 -2.60
C VAL A 28 -19.42 8.08 -1.93
N ARG A 29 -18.83 9.12 -2.53
CA ARG A 29 -17.64 9.78 -2.00
C ARG A 29 -17.86 10.38 -0.62
N ASN A 30 -18.95 11.11 -0.44
CA ASN A 30 -19.28 11.76 0.84
C ASN A 30 -19.50 10.74 1.95
N ALA A 31 -20.25 9.65 1.66
CA ALA A 31 -20.50 8.59 2.63
C ALA A 31 -19.21 7.84 3.01
N PHE A 32 -18.33 7.55 2.05
CA PHE A 32 -17.01 6.98 2.33
C PHE A 32 -16.15 7.91 3.20
N LEU A 33 -16.07 9.19 2.84
CA LEU A 33 -15.30 10.19 3.61
C LEU A 33 -15.84 10.36 5.03
N ALA A 34 -17.17 10.45 5.21
CA ALA A 34 -17.78 10.51 6.52
C ALA A 34 -17.41 9.31 7.40
N ALA A 35 -17.43 8.11 6.83
CA ALA A 35 -17.05 6.87 7.52
C ALA A 35 -15.57 6.84 7.95
N VAL A 36 -14.65 7.28 7.07
CA VAL A 36 -13.21 7.30 7.37
C VAL A 36 -12.86 8.37 8.39
N LEU A 37 -13.44 9.58 8.23
CA LEU A 37 -13.15 10.72 9.11
C LEU A 37 -13.86 10.61 10.47
N GLY A 38 -14.86 9.74 10.58
CA GLY A 38 -15.67 9.57 11.80
C GLY A 38 -16.55 10.78 12.10
N ILE A 39 -17.10 11.41 11.05
CA ILE A 39 -18.02 12.55 11.14
C ILE A 39 -19.39 12.17 10.60
N ASN A 40 -20.41 12.95 10.94
CA ASN A 40 -21.74 12.74 10.38
C ASN A 40 -21.76 13.17 8.91
N LEU A 41 -22.49 12.44 8.07
CA LEU A 41 -22.62 12.78 6.65
C LEU A 41 -23.16 14.20 6.43
N GLU A 42 -24.04 14.67 7.30
CA GLU A 42 -24.61 16.03 7.27
C GLU A 42 -23.58 17.15 7.50
N GLU A 43 -22.40 16.82 8.05
CA GLU A 43 -21.30 17.76 8.21
C GLU A 43 -20.52 17.99 6.90
N ILE A 44 -20.74 17.15 5.91
CA ILE A 44 -20.19 17.31 4.56
C ILE A 44 -21.17 18.11 3.72
N ASN A 45 -20.91 19.41 3.58
CA ASN A 45 -21.76 20.29 2.76
C ASN A 45 -21.41 20.18 1.27
N GLU A 46 -20.14 19.92 0.96
CA GLU A 46 -19.63 19.84 -0.41
C GLU A 46 -18.32 19.07 -0.46
N SER A 47 -18.14 18.21 -1.46
CA SER A 47 -16.86 17.63 -1.79
C SER A 47 -16.58 17.77 -3.29
N LYS A 48 -15.39 18.26 -3.64
CA LYS A 48 -14.99 18.46 -5.04
C LYS A 48 -13.74 17.63 -5.35
N ILE A 49 -13.79 16.88 -6.44
CA ILE A 49 -12.59 16.24 -6.96
C ILE A 49 -11.67 17.30 -7.55
N LEU A 50 -10.42 17.29 -7.12
CA LEU A 50 -9.35 18.14 -7.64
C LEU A 50 -8.49 17.38 -8.64
N PRO A 51 -7.76 18.08 -9.54
CA PRO A 51 -6.77 17.44 -10.38
C PRO A 51 -5.78 16.62 -9.55
N SER A 52 -5.53 15.38 -9.95
CA SER A 52 -4.66 14.44 -9.23
C SER A 52 -3.18 14.81 -9.28
N HIS A 53 -2.77 15.68 -10.20
CA HIS A 53 -1.39 16.16 -10.31
C HIS A 53 -1.12 17.29 -9.33
N LEU A 54 -0.12 17.11 -8.47
CA LEU A 54 0.42 18.17 -7.64
C LEU A 54 1.33 19.09 -8.49
N ARG A 55 1.34 20.39 -8.16
CA ARG A 55 2.13 21.36 -8.93
C ARG A 55 3.62 21.01 -8.91
N GLN A 56 4.23 20.96 -10.09
CA GLN A 56 5.68 21.01 -10.23
C GLN A 56 6.10 22.48 -10.27
N LYS A 57 7.04 22.87 -9.39
CA LYS A 57 7.65 24.21 -9.43
C LYS A 57 8.73 24.27 -10.50
N ASP A 58 9.49 23.17 -10.66
CA ASP A 58 10.54 22.99 -11.65
C ASP A 58 10.34 21.68 -12.43
N LYS A 59 10.93 21.60 -13.64
CA LYS A 59 10.83 20.39 -14.50
C LYS A 59 11.45 19.14 -13.86
N ASP A 60 12.38 19.33 -12.93
CA ASP A 60 13.10 18.25 -12.23
C ASP A 60 12.43 17.83 -10.92
N ASP A 61 11.34 18.51 -10.50
CA ASP A 61 10.56 18.12 -9.33
C ASP A 61 9.92 16.76 -9.55
N LYS A 62 9.90 15.92 -8.49
CA LYS A 62 9.11 14.68 -8.48
C LYS A 62 7.64 15.01 -8.73
N LEU A 63 7.09 14.42 -9.80
CA LEU A 63 5.68 14.52 -10.11
C LEU A 63 4.88 13.74 -9.04
N GLY A 64 4.09 14.46 -8.24
CA GLY A 64 3.13 13.84 -7.34
C GLY A 64 1.83 13.56 -8.11
N ILE A 65 1.50 12.28 -8.27
CA ILE A 65 0.23 11.84 -8.85
C ILE A 65 -0.53 11.10 -7.75
N LEU A 66 -1.66 11.66 -7.34
CA LEU A 66 -2.54 11.12 -6.32
C LEU A 66 -3.67 10.33 -6.99
N ALA A 67 -4.16 9.27 -6.33
CA ALA A 67 -5.25 8.47 -6.89
C ALA A 67 -6.56 9.27 -6.94
N VAL A 68 -7.00 9.81 -5.78
CA VAL A 68 -8.16 10.69 -5.68
C VAL A 68 -7.82 11.87 -4.77
N ARG A 69 -8.00 13.09 -5.27
CA ARG A 69 -7.79 14.30 -4.49
C ARG A 69 -9.11 15.05 -4.31
N VAL A 70 -9.48 15.34 -3.08
CA VAL A 70 -10.75 15.97 -2.73
C VAL A 70 -10.53 17.28 -1.98
N LEU A 71 -11.31 18.29 -2.32
CA LEU A 71 -11.51 19.48 -1.48
C LEU A 71 -12.83 19.31 -0.73
N LEU A 72 -12.75 19.18 0.58
CA LEU A 72 -13.90 19.00 1.46
C LEU A 72 -14.32 20.35 2.05
N ASN A 73 -15.61 20.67 1.95
CA ASN A 73 -16.21 21.90 2.50
C ASN A 73 -15.48 23.19 2.07
N ASN A 74 -14.90 23.21 0.86
CA ASN A 74 -14.07 24.30 0.34
C ASN A 74 -12.86 24.68 1.22
N ARG A 75 -12.38 23.78 2.10
CA ARG A 75 -11.32 24.04 3.07
C ARG A 75 -10.28 22.93 3.12
N GLU A 76 -10.66 21.75 3.57
CA GLU A 76 -9.73 20.64 3.81
C GLU A 76 -9.35 19.93 2.52
N GLN A 77 -8.07 19.67 2.35
CA GLN A 77 -7.58 18.88 1.21
C GLN A 77 -7.35 17.44 1.64
N ILE A 78 -7.96 16.52 0.94
CA ILE A 78 -7.86 15.08 1.20
C ILE A 78 -7.21 14.40 -0.01
N ASP A 79 -6.25 13.56 0.26
CA ASP A 79 -5.65 12.63 -0.68
C ASP A 79 -6.04 11.21 -0.28
N ILE A 80 -6.59 10.44 -1.22
CA ILE A 80 -6.96 9.05 -1.00
C ILE A 80 -6.15 8.19 -1.96
N GLU A 81 -5.35 7.27 -1.42
CA GLU A 81 -4.56 6.34 -2.22
C GLU A 81 -4.90 4.89 -1.88
N ILE A 82 -5.04 4.06 -2.91
CA ILE A 82 -5.07 2.60 -2.76
C ILE A 82 -3.75 2.03 -3.21
N GLN A 83 -3.09 1.27 -2.33
CA GLN A 83 -1.82 0.62 -2.61
C GLN A 83 -1.95 -0.90 -2.51
N VAL A 84 -1.93 -1.56 -3.65
CA VAL A 84 -2.11 -3.02 -3.74
C VAL A 84 -0.83 -3.78 -3.44
N THR A 85 0.31 -3.21 -3.81
CA THR A 85 1.63 -3.84 -3.65
C THR A 85 2.39 -3.19 -2.51
N PHE A 86 3.04 -4.01 -1.67
CA PHE A 86 3.89 -3.50 -0.59
C PHE A 86 4.93 -2.51 -1.12
N SER A 87 5.08 -1.39 -0.41
CA SER A 87 6.07 -0.35 -0.68
C SER A 87 6.87 -0.08 0.59
N GLU A 88 8.18 -0.29 0.54
CA GLU A 88 9.10 -0.04 1.65
C GLU A 88 9.09 1.44 2.08
N TYR A 89 8.87 2.33 1.11
CA TYR A 89 8.90 3.79 1.31
C TYR A 89 7.49 4.40 1.33
N TRP A 90 6.50 3.65 1.80
CA TRP A 90 5.13 4.14 1.85
C TRP A 90 4.97 5.35 2.76
N ALA A 91 5.54 5.31 3.95
CA ALA A 91 5.46 6.38 4.93
C ALA A 91 6.11 7.68 4.40
N GLU A 92 7.30 7.58 3.81
CA GLU A 92 8.01 8.72 3.24
C GLU A 92 7.24 9.33 2.05
N ARG A 93 6.64 8.49 1.22
CA ARG A 93 5.81 8.93 0.09
C ARG A 93 4.55 9.67 0.58
N THR A 94 3.89 9.14 1.59
CA THR A 94 2.74 9.77 2.23
C THR A 94 3.09 11.15 2.79
N LEU A 95 4.18 11.23 3.55
CA LEU A 95 4.65 12.50 4.13
C LEU A 95 5.07 13.51 3.04
N PHE A 96 5.68 13.04 1.96
CA PHE A 96 6.05 13.89 0.83
C PHE A 96 4.82 14.52 0.16
N TYR A 97 3.78 13.72 -0.15
CA TYR A 97 2.56 14.22 -0.77
C TYR A 97 1.78 15.15 0.15
N LEU A 98 1.67 14.77 1.41
CA LEU A 98 1.00 15.57 2.43
C LEU A 98 1.71 16.93 2.62
N GLY A 99 3.05 16.91 2.71
CA GLY A 99 3.86 18.14 2.76
C GLY A 99 3.70 19.01 1.53
N LYS A 100 3.63 18.40 0.34
CA LYS A 100 3.44 19.12 -0.91
C LYS A 100 2.05 19.75 -1.00
N MET A 101 0.99 19.02 -0.65
CA MET A 101 -0.37 19.59 -0.55
C MET A 101 -0.44 20.77 0.43
N PHE A 102 0.26 20.66 1.55
CA PHE A 102 0.30 21.70 2.57
C PHE A 102 1.01 22.97 2.08
N THR A 103 2.18 22.81 1.47
CA THR A 103 2.97 23.97 1.00
C THR A 103 2.40 24.63 -0.25
N ASP A 104 1.67 23.89 -1.09
CA ASP A 104 1.05 24.42 -2.32
C ASP A 104 -0.14 25.32 -2.06
N GLN A 105 -0.64 25.38 -0.81
CA GLN A 105 -1.74 26.27 -0.42
C GLN A 105 -1.33 27.73 -0.36
N LEU A 106 -0.05 28.03 -0.15
CA LEU A 106 0.45 29.39 0.01
C LEU A 106 1.30 29.86 -1.17
N LYS A 107 1.10 31.11 -1.54
CA LYS A 107 2.02 31.84 -2.42
C LYS A 107 3.01 32.65 -1.57
N PRO A 108 4.16 33.03 -2.13
CA PRO A 108 5.12 33.91 -1.44
C PRO A 108 4.44 35.17 -0.91
N GLY A 109 4.65 35.47 0.38
CA GLY A 109 4.07 36.65 1.07
C GLY A 109 2.67 36.47 1.62
N GLU A 110 2.01 35.33 1.44
CA GLU A 110 0.70 35.06 2.04
C GLU A 110 0.80 34.66 3.52
N ASN A 111 -0.29 34.92 4.26
CA ASN A 111 -0.36 34.62 5.69
C ASN A 111 -0.60 33.12 5.92
N TYR A 112 0.16 32.53 6.86
CA TYR A 112 0.02 31.14 7.29
C TYR A 112 -1.37 30.77 7.83
N GLN A 113 -2.17 31.73 8.26
CA GLN A 113 -3.56 31.52 8.69
C GLN A 113 -4.47 30.95 7.58
N LYS A 114 -4.07 31.08 6.31
CA LYS A 114 -4.81 30.53 5.17
C LYS A 114 -4.62 29.03 4.98
N ILE A 115 -3.65 28.44 5.69
CA ILE A 115 -3.37 27.01 5.54
C ILE A 115 -4.50 26.22 6.19
N GLU A 116 -5.17 25.45 5.38
CA GLU A 116 -6.18 24.51 5.82
C GLU A 116 -5.59 23.11 6.01
N LYS A 117 -6.37 22.24 6.65
CA LYS A 117 -5.99 20.87 6.98
C LYS A 117 -5.71 20.04 5.72
N CYS A 118 -4.67 19.24 5.78
CA CYS A 118 -4.34 18.22 4.79
C CYS A 118 -4.48 16.82 5.42
N ILE A 119 -5.23 15.96 4.77
CA ILE A 119 -5.53 14.61 5.21
C ILE A 119 -5.05 13.63 4.13
N HIS A 120 -4.31 12.61 4.54
CA HIS A 120 -4.00 11.48 3.69
C HIS A 120 -4.75 10.23 4.17
N ILE A 121 -5.41 9.54 3.25
CA ILE A 121 -6.12 8.29 3.50
C ILE A 121 -5.45 7.21 2.64
N GLY A 122 -4.71 6.31 3.28
CA GLY A 122 -4.05 5.17 2.64
C GLY A 122 -4.83 3.88 2.85
N ILE A 123 -5.34 3.28 1.77
CA ILE A 123 -6.00 1.97 1.77
C ILE A 123 -4.96 0.95 1.28
N LEU A 124 -4.52 0.07 2.19
CA LEU A 124 -3.39 -0.82 1.97
C LEU A 124 -3.84 -2.28 1.82
N ASN A 125 -3.44 -2.93 0.73
CA ASN A 125 -3.61 -4.38 0.55
C ASN A 125 -2.39 -5.15 1.10
N PHE A 126 -1.75 -4.63 2.14
CA PHE A 126 -0.67 -5.27 2.89
C PHE A 126 -0.70 -4.80 4.34
N ILE A 127 -0.02 -5.55 5.22
CA ILE A 127 0.12 -5.19 6.64
C ILE A 127 1.32 -4.27 6.79
N MET A 128 1.10 -3.09 7.38
CA MET A 128 2.12 -2.09 7.66
C MET A 128 2.54 -2.13 9.15
N PHE A 129 1.57 -2.34 10.05
CA PHE A 129 1.81 -2.35 11.49
C PHE A 129 1.56 -3.75 12.07
N ASP A 130 2.41 -4.16 13.01
CA ASP A 130 2.32 -5.47 13.67
C ASP A 130 1.40 -5.39 14.92
N ASP A 131 0.14 -5.02 14.68
CA ASP A 131 -0.95 -5.00 15.64
C ASP A 131 -2.24 -5.55 15.01
N GLU A 132 -3.32 -5.64 15.78
CA GLU A 132 -4.60 -6.17 15.31
C GLU A 132 -5.51 -5.11 14.66
N GLU A 133 -5.22 -3.83 14.83
CA GLU A 133 -6.07 -2.74 14.37
C GLU A 133 -5.99 -2.57 12.85
N TYR A 134 -7.12 -2.69 12.15
CA TYR A 134 -7.19 -2.47 10.70
C TYR A 134 -7.18 -0.99 10.32
N TYR A 135 -7.42 -0.11 11.26
CA TYR A 135 -7.50 1.34 11.10
C TYR A 135 -6.61 2.05 12.08
N SER A 136 -5.76 2.92 11.59
CA SER A 136 -4.90 3.79 12.39
C SER A 136 -5.03 5.24 11.95
N ARG A 137 -5.07 6.17 12.93
CA ARG A 137 -5.15 7.60 12.71
C ARG A 137 -4.00 8.31 13.40
N PHE A 138 -3.26 9.11 12.65
CA PHE A 138 -2.05 9.78 13.12
C PHE A 138 -2.16 11.29 13.05
N HIS A 139 -1.62 11.94 14.09
CA HIS A 139 -1.44 13.39 14.19
C HIS A 139 -0.07 13.69 14.80
N PHE A 140 0.35 14.95 14.76
CA PHE A 140 1.56 15.40 15.45
C PHE A 140 1.30 15.60 16.93
N TRP A 141 1.88 14.74 17.77
CA TRP A 141 1.78 14.78 19.21
C TRP A 141 3.14 14.92 19.85
N SER A 142 3.22 15.55 21.04
CA SER A 142 4.43 15.53 21.84
C SER A 142 4.65 14.13 22.43
N ASP A 143 5.91 13.68 22.51
CA ASP A 143 6.28 12.37 23.09
C ASP A 143 5.85 12.26 24.55
N LYS A 144 6.00 13.33 25.31
CA LYS A 144 5.57 13.41 26.70
C LYS A 144 4.25 14.18 26.82
N GLY A 145 3.28 13.54 27.48
CA GLY A 145 2.00 14.17 27.82
C GLY A 145 0.98 14.23 26.67
N ARG A 146 1.31 13.66 25.50
CA ARG A 146 0.38 13.53 24.35
C ARG A 146 -0.36 14.82 24.03
N LYS A 147 0.38 15.94 23.95
CA LYS A 147 -0.18 17.24 23.56
C LYS A 147 -0.20 17.35 22.05
N LEU A 148 -1.37 17.62 21.48
CA LEU A 148 -1.50 17.88 20.06
C LEU A 148 -0.71 19.14 19.69
N TYR A 149 0.23 19.00 18.75
CA TYR A 149 1.03 20.13 18.26
C TYR A 149 0.27 20.92 17.19
N SER A 150 -0.36 20.20 16.26
CA SER A 150 -1.17 20.78 15.18
C SER A 150 -2.16 19.73 14.67
N ASP A 151 -3.36 20.18 14.31
CA ASP A 151 -4.41 19.41 13.63
C ASP A 151 -4.34 19.53 12.10
N LYS A 152 -3.37 20.27 11.57
CA LYS A 152 -3.27 20.58 10.13
C LYS A 152 -2.78 19.41 9.29
N PHE A 153 -2.17 18.39 9.90
CA PHE A 153 -1.77 17.14 9.27
C PHE A 153 -2.49 15.97 9.92
N GLU A 154 -3.09 15.14 9.10
CA GLU A 154 -3.78 13.93 9.54
C GLU A 154 -3.52 12.81 8.54
N ILE A 155 -3.21 11.60 9.05
CA ILE A 155 -2.98 10.42 8.23
C ILE A 155 -3.88 9.31 8.73
N HIS A 156 -4.63 8.69 7.80
CA HIS A 156 -5.41 7.49 8.04
C HIS A 156 -4.78 6.34 7.27
N THR A 157 -4.59 5.22 7.95
CA THR A 157 -4.10 3.97 7.34
C THR A 157 -5.13 2.87 7.56
N LEU A 158 -5.54 2.23 6.46
CA LEU A 158 -6.60 1.23 6.41
C LEU A 158 -6.01 -0.06 5.82
N GLU A 159 -5.83 -1.10 6.65
CA GLU A 159 -5.09 -2.32 6.29
C GLU A 159 -6.06 -3.47 5.98
N LEU A 160 -6.45 -3.61 4.70
CA LEU A 160 -7.44 -4.60 4.24
C LEU A 160 -7.14 -6.06 4.66
N PRO A 161 -5.87 -6.55 4.65
CA PRO A 161 -5.61 -7.93 5.03
C PRO A 161 -5.91 -8.28 6.50
N LYS A 162 -6.07 -7.29 7.37
CA LYS A 162 -6.42 -7.50 8.78
C LYS A 162 -7.90 -7.84 8.95
N LEU A 163 -8.76 -7.43 8.02
CA LEU A 163 -10.22 -7.65 8.08
C LEU A 163 -10.62 -9.13 8.19
N ALA A 164 -9.82 -10.03 7.58
CA ALA A 164 -10.08 -11.48 7.61
C ALA A 164 -9.46 -12.19 8.82
N LYS A 165 -8.67 -11.48 9.64
CA LYS A 165 -7.92 -12.10 10.74
C LYS A 165 -8.59 -12.00 12.10
N HIS A 166 -9.48 -11.02 12.27
CA HIS A 166 -10.11 -10.70 13.54
C HIS A 166 -11.58 -10.33 13.34
N ASP A 167 -12.37 -10.56 14.39
CA ASP A 167 -13.75 -10.08 14.46
C ASP A 167 -13.75 -8.67 15.03
N TYR A 168 -14.26 -7.71 14.25
CA TYR A 168 -14.38 -6.32 14.66
C TYR A 168 -15.82 -5.90 14.88
N PRO A 169 -16.09 -4.94 15.79
CA PRO A 169 -17.40 -4.33 15.91
C PRO A 169 -17.83 -3.70 14.58
N GLU A 170 -19.10 -3.88 14.23
CA GLU A 170 -19.63 -3.34 12.98
C GLU A 170 -19.69 -1.82 13.04
N THR A 171 -18.99 -1.18 12.10
CA THR A 171 -18.95 0.29 11.91
C THR A 171 -19.18 0.62 10.44
N GLU A 172 -19.57 1.86 10.13
CA GLU A 172 -19.71 2.29 8.74
C GLU A 172 -18.38 2.14 7.98
N LEU A 173 -17.25 2.45 8.63
CA LEU A 173 -15.93 2.25 8.03
C LEU A 173 -15.66 0.78 7.71
N LEU A 174 -15.96 -0.15 8.63
CA LEU A 174 -15.77 -1.58 8.39
C LEU A 174 -16.59 -2.07 7.20
N LYS A 175 -17.85 -1.62 7.08
CA LYS A 175 -18.72 -1.97 5.94
C LYS A 175 -18.12 -1.51 4.61
N TRP A 176 -17.63 -0.27 4.55
CA TRP A 176 -16.93 0.26 3.37
C TRP A 176 -15.67 -0.56 3.01
N LEU A 177 -14.86 -0.92 4.02
CA LEU A 177 -13.66 -1.70 3.76
C LEU A 177 -13.97 -3.14 3.33
N GLN A 178 -15.05 -3.74 3.83
CA GLN A 178 -15.54 -5.03 3.34
C GLN A 178 -15.97 -4.94 1.87
N PHE A 179 -16.68 -3.88 1.48
CA PHE A 179 -17.04 -3.64 0.08
C PHE A 179 -15.80 -3.45 -0.81
N ILE A 180 -14.83 -2.62 -0.38
CA ILE A 180 -13.60 -2.37 -1.15
C ILE A 180 -12.76 -3.64 -1.31
N ASN A 181 -12.76 -4.50 -0.28
CA ASN A 181 -11.99 -5.75 -0.28
C ASN A 181 -12.72 -6.94 -0.91
N ALA A 182 -14.00 -6.82 -1.28
CA ALA A 182 -14.79 -7.89 -1.87
C ALA A 182 -14.19 -8.38 -3.20
N GLU A 183 -14.29 -9.70 -3.42
CA GLU A 183 -13.74 -10.40 -4.58
C GLU A 183 -14.83 -11.10 -5.42
N THR A 184 -15.97 -11.40 -4.80
CA THR A 184 -17.07 -12.14 -5.41
C THR A 184 -18.36 -11.32 -5.44
N GLU A 185 -19.27 -11.65 -6.37
CA GLU A 185 -20.58 -11.02 -6.49
C GLU A 185 -21.37 -11.13 -5.17
N GLU A 186 -21.32 -12.30 -4.53
CA GLU A 186 -21.98 -12.54 -3.25
C GLU A 186 -21.45 -11.63 -2.12
N GLU A 187 -20.14 -11.41 -2.06
CA GLU A 187 -19.54 -10.49 -1.07
C GLU A 187 -19.95 -9.04 -1.32
N PHE A 188 -20.06 -8.61 -2.59
CA PHE A 188 -20.57 -7.28 -2.94
C PHE A 188 -22.03 -7.11 -2.55
N GLU A 189 -22.88 -8.11 -2.84
CA GLU A 189 -24.29 -8.11 -2.46
C GLU A 189 -24.46 -8.03 -0.94
N MET A 190 -23.73 -8.86 -0.20
CA MET A 190 -23.74 -8.83 1.28
C MET A 190 -23.32 -7.49 1.85
N ALA A 191 -22.32 -6.84 1.24
CA ALA A 191 -21.88 -5.51 1.68
C ALA A 191 -22.94 -4.44 1.34
N ALA A 192 -23.58 -4.53 0.17
CA ALA A 192 -24.62 -3.61 -0.29
C ALA A 192 -25.90 -3.67 0.57
N GLU A 193 -26.21 -4.81 1.18
CA GLU A 193 -27.35 -4.95 2.10
C GLU A 193 -27.18 -4.17 3.39
N LYS A 194 -25.94 -3.82 3.75
CA LYS A 194 -25.60 -3.19 5.05
C LYS A 194 -25.75 -1.66 5.06
N SER A 195 -25.78 -1.00 3.89
CA SER A 195 -25.82 0.46 3.76
C SER A 195 -26.38 0.88 2.41
N GLU A 196 -27.28 1.88 2.39
CA GLU A 196 -27.82 2.45 1.15
C GLU A 196 -26.73 3.08 0.26
N TYR A 197 -25.69 3.66 0.85
CA TYR A 197 -24.57 4.24 0.12
C TYR A 197 -23.64 3.19 -0.49
N ILE A 198 -23.44 2.06 0.21
CA ILE A 198 -22.70 0.92 -0.34
C ILE A 198 -23.52 0.25 -1.45
N LYS A 199 -24.84 0.18 -1.28
CA LYS A 199 -25.72 -0.31 -2.35
C LYS A 199 -25.60 0.55 -3.60
N LYS A 200 -25.60 1.87 -3.45
CA LYS A 200 -25.37 2.80 -4.56
C LYS A 200 -23.99 2.59 -5.19
N ALA A 201 -22.94 2.44 -4.37
CA ALA A 201 -21.60 2.14 -4.86
C ALA A 201 -21.55 0.81 -5.65
N TYR A 202 -22.32 -0.20 -5.24
CA TYR A 202 -22.42 -1.46 -5.97
C TYR A 202 -23.21 -1.32 -7.29
N GLU A 203 -24.25 -0.49 -7.32
CA GLU A 203 -24.96 -0.15 -8.57
C GLU A 203 -24.03 0.58 -9.54
N ASP A 204 -23.23 1.52 -9.06
CA ASP A 204 -22.20 2.19 -9.86
C ASP A 204 -21.11 1.22 -10.33
N LEU A 205 -20.65 0.31 -9.48
CA LEU A 205 -19.69 -0.73 -9.83
C LEU A 205 -20.21 -1.61 -10.98
N ASN A 206 -21.47 -2.00 -10.94
CA ASN A 206 -22.10 -2.74 -12.03
C ASN A 206 -22.12 -1.93 -13.33
N ARG A 207 -22.46 -0.64 -13.25
CA ARG A 207 -22.53 0.26 -14.41
C ARG A 207 -21.15 0.46 -15.05
N ILE A 208 -20.11 0.77 -14.26
CA ILE A 208 -18.75 0.97 -14.77
C ILE A 208 -18.15 -0.34 -15.30
N SER A 209 -18.47 -1.48 -14.68
CA SER A 209 -17.99 -2.80 -15.12
C SER A 209 -18.63 -3.26 -16.45
N ALA A 210 -19.81 -2.74 -16.80
CA ALA A 210 -20.49 -3.00 -18.07
C ALA A 210 -19.98 -2.10 -19.21
N ASP A 211 -19.26 -1.03 -18.92
CA ASP A 211 -18.70 -0.10 -19.89
C ASP A 211 -17.41 -0.67 -20.50
N GLU A 212 -17.39 -0.86 -21.83
CA GLU A 212 -16.26 -1.50 -22.53
C GLU A 212 -14.97 -0.66 -22.49
N GLU A 213 -15.08 0.68 -22.56
CA GLU A 213 -13.91 1.56 -22.54
C GLU A 213 -13.27 1.55 -21.15
N LYS A 214 -14.06 1.71 -20.10
CA LYS A 214 -13.62 1.63 -18.70
C LYS A 214 -13.06 0.25 -18.35
N ARG A 215 -13.65 -0.80 -18.93
CA ARG A 215 -13.14 -2.15 -18.74
C ARG A 215 -11.75 -2.33 -19.32
N LEU A 216 -11.46 -1.79 -20.50
CA LEU A 216 -10.13 -1.85 -21.10
C LEU A 216 -9.09 -1.12 -20.23
N GLU A 217 -9.41 0.08 -19.75
CA GLU A 217 -8.52 0.83 -18.84
C GLU A 217 -8.26 0.06 -17.51
N TYR A 218 -9.30 -0.54 -16.95
CA TYR A 218 -9.19 -1.39 -15.77
C TYR A 218 -8.28 -2.60 -16.02
N GLU A 219 -8.48 -3.32 -17.15
CA GLU A 219 -7.68 -4.51 -17.50
C GLU A 219 -6.20 -4.15 -17.72
N GLU A 220 -5.91 -3.00 -18.33
CA GLU A 220 -4.55 -2.48 -18.47
C GLU A 220 -3.92 -2.19 -17.10
N ARG A 221 -4.65 -1.56 -16.20
CA ARG A 221 -4.20 -1.25 -14.86
C ARG A 221 -3.96 -2.51 -14.03
N GLU A 222 -4.90 -3.45 -14.06
CA GLU A 222 -4.77 -4.74 -13.38
C GLU A 222 -3.57 -5.54 -13.91
N ARG A 223 -3.31 -5.51 -15.21
CA ARG A 223 -2.12 -6.12 -15.83
C ARG A 223 -0.85 -5.49 -15.29
N ALA A 224 -0.76 -4.15 -15.27
CA ALA A 224 0.40 -3.44 -14.74
C ALA A 224 0.69 -3.79 -13.26
N ILE A 225 -0.36 -3.94 -12.43
CA ILE A 225 -0.24 -4.36 -11.03
C ILE A 225 0.32 -5.80 -10.96
N ARG A 226 -0.21 -6.74 -11.75
CA ARG A 226 0.28 -8.13 -11.79
C ARG A 226 1.73 -8.22 -12.24
N ASP A 227 2.09 -7.49 -13.29
CA ASP A 227 3.46 -7.47 -13.80
C ASP A 227 4.42 -6.91 -12.74
N HIS A 228 4.06 -5.82 -12.06
CA HIS A 228 4.86 -5.27 -10.97
C HIS A 228 5.04 -6.26 -9.82
N GLN A 229 3.99 -6.96 -9.40
CA GLN A 229 4.07 -8.00 -8.36
C GLN A 229 4.96 -9.16 -8.77
N TYR A 230 4.84 -9.61 -10.02
CA TYR A 230 5.69 -10.68 -10.58
C TYR A 230 7.16 -10.28 -10.56
N PHE A 231 7.51 -9.13 -11.13
CA PHE A 231 8.89 -8.65 -11.17
C PHE A 231 9.47 -8.42 -9.77
N SER A 232 8.71 -7.80 -8.87
CA SER A 232 9.11 -7.61 -7.47
C SER A 232 9.45 -8.95 -6.80
N THR A 233 8.62 -9.99 -7.01
CA THR A 233 8.86 -11.33 -6.49
C THR A 233 10.10 -11.97 -7.09
N VAL A 234 10.30 -11.83 -8.40
CA VAL A 234 11.49 -12.36 -9.11
C VAL A 234 12.76 -11.69 -8.57
N TYR A 235 12.78 -10.36 -8.48
CA TYR A 235 13.94 -9.62 -7.96
C TYR A 235 14.27 -9.99 -6.52
N LYS A 236 13.26 -10.06 -5.65
CA LYS A 236 13.44 -10.49 -4.26
C LYS A 236 14.04 -11.89 -4.17
N ASN A 237 13.51 -12.85 -4.93
CA ASN A 237 13.99 -14.24 -4.93
C ASN A 237 15.41 -14.34 -5.50
N THR A 238 15.73 -13.56 -6.53
CA THR A 238 17.08 -13.51 -7.12
C THR A 238 18.06 -12.90 -6.13
N GLY A 239 17.75 -11.75 -5.54
CA GLY A 239 18.60 -11.13 -4.53
C GLY A 239 18.82 -12.02 -3.30
N LEU A 240 17.80 -12.74 -2.83
CA LEU A 240 17.95 -13.70 -1.73
C LEU A 240 18.87 -14.88 -2.10
N LYS A 241 18.80 -15.40 -3.34
CA LYS A 241 19.68 -16.45 -3.82
C LYS A 241 21.13 -15.97 -3.93
N GLU A 242 21.31 -14.78 -4.49
CA GLU A 242 22.63 -14.17 -4.64
C GLU A 242 23.24 -13.86 -3.27
N GLY A 243 22.53 -13.19 -2.37
CA GLY A 243 23.01 -12.90 -1.02
C GLY A 243 23.33 -14.16 -0.20
N ARG A 244 22.53 -15.25 -0.35
CA ARG A 244 22.87 -16.54 0.28
C ARG A 244 24.14 -17.15 -0.30
N ARG A 245 24.35 -17.05 -1.62
CA ARG A 245 25.55 -17.55 -2.28
C ARG A 245 26.79 -16.77 -1.83
N GLU A 246 26.69 -15.43 -1.83
CA GLU A 246 27.77 -14.55 -1.40
C GLU A 246 28.11 -14.78 0.07
N GLY A 247 27.15 -14.73 0.98
CA GLY A 247 27.38 -14.98 2.40
C GLY A 247 27.95 -16.38 2.70
N ARG A 248 27.58 -17.40 1.88
CA ARG A 248 28.19 -18.73 1.97
C ARG A 248 29.65 -18.72 1.54
N GLN A 249 29.98 -18.02 0.43
CA GLN A 249 31.35 -17.91 -0.07
C GLN A 249 32.24 -17.15 0.93
N GLU A 250 31.76 -16.02 1.47
CA GLU A 250 32.46 -15.27 2.51
C GLU A 250 32.68 -16.12 3.77
N GLY A 251 31.67 -16.89 4.18
CA GLY A 251 31.78 -17.81 5.31
C GLY A 251 32.81 -18.93 5.08
N ILE A 252 32.86 -19.52 3.88
CA ILE A 252 33.88 -20.51 3.52
C ILE A 252 35.28 -19.89 3.53
N GLN A 253 35.44 -18.72 2.91
CA GLN A 253 36.71 -17.99 2.89
C GLN A 253 37.22 -17.73 4.30
N ALA A 254 36.39 -17.15 5.16
CA ALA A 254 36.76 -16.86 6.54
C ALA A 254 37.17 -18.10 7.33
N VAL A 255 36.48 -19.24 7.12
CA VAL A 255 36.82 -20.51 7.77
C VAL A 255 38.15 -21.06 7.24
N VAL A 256 38.39 -21.02 5.91
CA VAL A 256 39.65 -21.46 5.31
C VAL A 256 40.82 -20.63 5.84
N GLU A 257 40.71 -19.29 5.79
CA GLU A 257 41.76 -18.37 6.28
C GLU A 257 42.07 -18.60 7.76
N LEU A 258 41.04 -18.70 8.60
CA LEU A 258 41.23 -18.95 10.05
C LEU A 258 41.93 -20.28 10.33
N LEU A 259 41.54 -21.36 9.60
CA LEU A 259 42.13 -22.69 9.82
C LEU A 259 43.57 -22.79 9.25
N GLN A 260 43.90 -22.00 8.21
CA GLN A 260 45.26 -21.84 7.73
C GLN A 260 46.14 -21.11 8.73
N GLU A 261 45.64 -20.06 9.37
CA GLU A 261 46.35 -19.34 10.46
C GLU A 261 46.65 -20.27 11.65
N MET A 262 45.83 -21.29 11.85
CA MET A 262 46.05 -22.34 12.86
C MET A 262 47.00 -23.45 12.40
N GLU A 263 47.62 -23.28 11.24
CA GLU A 263 48.60 -24.26 10.64
C GLU A 263 48.00 -25.65 10.40
N LEU A 264 46.69 -25.78 10.10
CA LEU A 264 46.06 -27.04 9.79
C LEU A 264 46.35 -27.46 8.35
N GLU A 265 46.50 -28.75 8.14
CA GLU A 265 46.72 -29.32 6.79
C GLU A 265 45.47 -29.18 5.92
N LYS A 266 45.69 -29.02 4.62
CA LYS A 266 44.64 -28.76 3.62
C LYS A 266 43.52 -29.81 3.63
N GLU A 267 43.87 -31.09 3.76
CA GLU A 267 42.90 -32.19 3.84
C GLU A 267 41.99 -32.08 5.05
N VAL A 268 42.51 -31.64 6.20
CA VAL A 268 41.74 -31.38 7.42
C VAL A 268 40.79 -30.22 7.23
N ILE A 269 41.26 -29.13 6.58
CA ILE A 269 40.44 -27.96 6.26
C ILE A 269 39.31 -28.35 5.30
N CYS A 270 39.59 -29.14 4.24
CA CYS A 270 38.56 -29.65 3.34
C CYS A 270 37.47 -30.43 4.09
N GLY A 271 37.85 -31.32 5.01
CA GLY A 271 36.90 -32.06 5.84
C GLY A 271 36.00 -31.15 6.72
N LYS A 272 36.60 -30.14 7.35
CA LYS A 272 35.85 -29.18 8.19
C LYS A 272 34.91 -28.30 7.38
N VAL A 273 35.32 -27.86 6.19
CA VAL A 273 34.46 -27.07 5.26
C VAL A 273 33.33 -27.96 4.74
N GLN A 274 33.60 -29.20 4.37
CA GLN A 274 32.57 -30.16 3.97
C GLN A 274 31.50 -30.35 5.04
N GLU A 275 31.91 -30.59 6.27
CA GLU A 275 31.02 -30.82 7.40
C GLU A 275 30.20 -29.55 7.74
N LYS A 276 30.87 -28.43 7.87
CA LYS A 276 30.23 -27.15 8.32
C LYS A 276 29.25 -26.57 7.30
N PHE A 277 29.56 -26.68 6.02
CA PHE A 277 28.73 -26.12 4.95
C PHE A 277 27.84 -27.16 4.25
N HIS A 278 27.87 -28.41 4.68
CA HIS A 278 27.06 -29.53 4.13
C HIS A 278 27.19 -29.64 2.61
N ILE A 279 28.43 -29.65 2.10
CA ILE A 279 28.77 -29.79 0.68
C ILE A 279 29.48 -31.10 0.43
N SER A 280 29.58 -31.48 -0.85
CA SER A 280 30.34 -32.67 -1.23
C SER A 280 31.85 -32.48 -0.98
N ALA A 281 32.58 -33.58 -0.83
CA ALA A 281 34.04 -33.53 -0.67
C ALA A 281 34.74 -32.86 -1.88
N GLN A 282 34.18 -33.04 -3.08
CA GLN A 282 34.72 -32.43 -4.30
C GLN A 282 34.51 -30.91 -4.29
N GLU A 283 33.32 -30.42 -3.89
CA GLU A 283 33.04 -28.99 -3.74
C GLU A 283 33.88 -28.36 -2.64
N ALA A 284 34.04 -29.04 -1.50
CA ALA A 284 34.90 -28.55 -0.41
C ALA A 284 36.35 -28.39 -0.85
N ALA A 285 36.90 -29.35 -1.59
CA ALA A 285 38.25 -29.25 -2.13
C ALA A 285 38.42 -28.09 -3.11
N GLN A 286 37.41 -27.84 -3.98
CA GLN A 286 37.44 -26.73 -4.94
C GLN A 286 37.35 -25.37 -4.23
N GLU A 287 36.50 -25.26 -3.24
CA GLU A 287 36.35 -23.98 -2.47
C GLU A 287 37.60 -23.71 -1.62
N VAL A 288 38.18 -24.73 -0.97
CA VAL A 288 39.43 -24.57 -0.22
C VAL A 288 40.58 -24.17 -1.15
N GLU A 289 40.70 -24.78 -2.34
CA GLU A 289 41.72 -24.42 -3.34
C GLU A 289 41.65 -22.93 -3.73
N LYS A 290 40.44 -22.43 -3.89
CA LYS A 290 40.18 -21.04 -4.30
C LYS A 290 40.71 -19.98 -3.30
N TYR A 291 40.69 -20.31 -2.01
CA TYR A 291 41.11 -19.42 -0.93
C TYR A 291 42.41 -19.84 -0.26
N TRP A 292 43.06 -20.91 -0.76
CA TRP A 292 44.35 -21.38 -0.25
C TRP A 292 45.46 -20.39 -0.62
N LYS A 293 46.21 -19.90 0.40
CA LYS A 293 47.36 -19.00 0.25
C LYS A 293 48.67 -19.77 0.45
#